data_b99c1e47d013d63a233704920e57abc9
#
_entry.id   b99c1e47d013d63a233704920e57abc9
#
_cell.length_a   1.000
_cell.length_b   1.000
_cell.length_c   1.000
_cell.angle_alpha   90.00
_cell.angle_beta   90.00
_cell.angle_gamma   90.00
#
_symmetry.space_group_name_H-M   'P 1'
#
loop_
_entity.id
_entity.type
_entity.pdbx_description
1 polymer ?
#
loop_
_entity_poly.entity_id
_entity_poly.type
_entity_poly.pdbx_seq_one_letter_code
_entity_poly.pdbx_strand_id
1 'polypeptide(L)'
;RTRASADGNAANNMSDVAALDGLINQLLNAHGESDDMLQKVCIENIMAFDQQMWLRMASRIDNVNTDEEKDAITDVMSKCMKIIEATLKKAEETIDRSSEQLQRIISAAADQTTMEFDVPLKADALKRMEAEVKNCTVDEGMLNTAYAWIRKSDEDKLDGMVHILQKFLQLYAARELNKNKAPLDELLGCSNTDDWPVVFQKLVNEGYGEVAFTKELQQRMEEVVLGLTNGSYAQRVQAEYLKEVEERSREYFKQV
;
A
#
# COMPACT_ATOMS: atom_id res chain seq x y z
N ARG A 1 26.70 -29.38 -35.07
CA ARG A 1 25.90 -29.14 -33.83
C ARG A 1 25.56 -27.67 -33.74
N THR A 2 24.59 -27.18 -34.52
CA THR A 2 24.05 -25.78 -34.42
C THR A 2 22.67 -25.72 -35.07
N ARG A 3 21.72 -26.54 -34.63
CA ARG A 3 20.32 -26.47 -35.07
C ARG A 3 19.28 -26.44 -33.95
N ALA A 4 19.66 -26.57 -32.69
CA ALA A 4 18.72 -26.65 -31.55
C ALA A 4 18.35 -25.32 -30.92
N SER A 5 19.02 -24.20 -31.25
CA SER A 5 18.75 -22.89 -30.64
C SER A 5 17.82 -21.99 -31.46
N ALA A 6 17.56 -22.30 -32.73
CA ALA A 6 16.66 -21.51 -33.58
C ALA A 6 15.18 -21.91 -33.41
N ASP A 7 14.90 -23.18 -33.10
CA ASP A 7 13.52 -23.69 -32.98
C ASP A 7 12.87 -23.28 -31.64
N GLY A 8 13.65 -23.12 -30.57
CA GLY A 8 13.14 -22.67 -29.27
C GLY A 8 12.70 -21.20 -29.28
N ASN A 9 13.38 -20.34 -30.01
CA ASN A 9 13.05 -18.93 -30.12
C ASN A 9 11.83 -18.67 -31.02
N ALA A 10 11.66 -19.49 -32.06
CA ALA A 10 10.49 -19.41 -32.95
C ALA A 10 9.20 -19.90 -32.25
N ALA A 11 9.27 -20.95 -31.45
CA ALA A 11 8.13 -21.48 -30.71
C ALA A 11 7.67 -20.50 -29.61
N ASN A 12 8.59 -19.83 -28.92
CA ASN A 12 8.26 -18.81 -27.91
C ASN A 12 7.62 -17.58 -28.57
N ASN A 13 8.16 -17.08 -29.69
CA ASN A 13 7.57 -15.97 -30.43
C ASN A 13 6.15 -16.28 -30.97
N MET A 14 5.90 -17.52 -31.40
CA MET A 14 4.55 -17.90 -31.84
C MET A 14 3.54 -17.98 -30.68
N SER A 15 3.98 -18.40 -29.49
CA SER A 15 3.16 -18.40 -28.29
C SER A 15 2.79 -16.97 -27.83
N ASP A 16 3.74 -16.06 -27.90
CA ASP A 16 3.54 -14.66 -27.50
C ASP A 16 2.59 -13.93 -28.47
N VAL A 17 2.75 -14.16 -29.77
CA VAL A 17 1.85 -13.59 -30.79
C VAL A 17 0.42 -14.12 -30.63
N ALA A 18 0.25 -15.41 -30.35
CA ALA A 18 -1.08 -15.99 -30.13
C ALA A 18 -1.76 -15.42 -28.86
N ALA A 19 -0.99 -15.16 -27.79
CA ALA A 19 -1.49 -14.53 -26.58
C ALA A 19 -1.96 -13.09 -26.84
N LEU A 20 -1.18 -12.31 -27.61
CA LEU A 20 -1.55 -10.95 -28.01
C LEU A 20 -2.82 -10.94 -28.88
N ASP A 21 -2.93 -11.85 -29.86
CA ASP A 21 -4.14 -11.98 -30.65
C ASP A 21 -5.37 -12.37 -29.80
N GLY A 22 -5.18 -13.25 -28.84
CA GLY A 22 -6.21 -13.60 -27.85
C GLY A 22 -6.71 -12.39 -27.08
N LEU A 23 -5.81 -11.55 -26.60
CA LEU A 23 -6.15 -10.31 -25.88
C LEU A 23 -6.86 -9.30 -26.80
N ILE A 24 -6.39 -9.11 -28.04
CA ILE A 24 -7.05 -8.24 -29.02
C ILE A 24 -8.50 -8.70 -29.27
N ASN A 25 -8.74 -10.00 -29.41
CA ASN A 25 -10.09 -10.53 -29.58
C ASN A 25 -10.97 -10.30 -28.34
N GLN A 26 -10.41 -10.43 -27.11
CA GLN A 26 -11.12 -10.11 -25.88
C GLN A 26 -11.52 -8.62 -25.81
N LEU A 27 -10.62 -7.72 -26.21
CA LEU A 27 -10.89 -6.29 -26.27
C LEU A 27 -11.97 -5.94 -27.29
N LEU A 28 -11.93 -6.55 -28.48
CA LEU A 28 -12.96 -6.36 -29.51
C LEU A 28 -14.33 -6.85 -29.05
N ASN A 29 -14.39 -8.02 -28.40
CA ASN A 29 -15.62 -8.56 -27.85
C ASN A 29 -16.17 -7.65 -26.73
N ALA A 30 -15.31 -7.24 -25.78
CA ALA A 30 -15.68 -6.34 -24.70
C ALA A 30 -16.19 -4.99 -25.21
N HIS A 31 -15.55 -4.45 -26.27
CA HIS A 31 -16.02 -3.23 -26.95
C HIS A 31 -17.42 -3.41 -27.57
N GLY A 32 -17.70 -4.58 -28.16
CA GLY A 32 -19.01 -4.91 -28.69
C GLY A 32 -20.10 -5.04 -27.63
N GLU A 33 -19.72 -5.33 -26.36
CA GLU A 33 -20.66 -5.43 -25.23
C GLU A 33 -20.95 -4.06 -24.62
N SER A 34 -19.92 -3.36 -24.13
CA SER A 34 -20.03 -2.01 -23.55
C SER A 34 -18.66 -1.36 -23.33
N ASP A 35 -18.64 -0.03 -23.20
CA ASP A 35 -17.43 0.73 -22.83
C ASP A 35 -16.93 0.34 -21.42
N ASP A 36 -17.80 0.02 -20.46
CA ASP A 36 -17.42 -0.44 -19.13
C ASP A 36 -16.69 -1.80 -19.17
N MET A 37 -17.15 -2.73 -20.01
CA MET A 37 -16.47 -4.02 -20.21
C MET A 37 -15.11 -3.84 -20.86
N LEU A 38 -15.00 -2.97 -21.87
CA LEU A 38 -13.72 -2.63 -22.46
C LEU A 38 -12.76 -2.04 -21.42
N GLN A 39 -13.21 -1.09 -20.62
CA GLN A 39 -12.41 -0.49 -19.54
C GLN A 39 -11.93 -1.55 -18.54
N LYS A 40 -12.79 -2.46 -18.13
CA LYS A 40 -12.43 -3.56 -17.22
C LYS A 40 -11.33 -4.43 -17.79
N VAL A 41 -11.50 -4.92 -19.04
CA VAL A 41 -10.50 -5.77 -19.70
C VAL A 41 -9.17 -5.03 -19.89
N CYS A 42 -9.20 -3.73 -20.25
CA CYS A 42 -8.00 -2.90 -20.34
C CYS A 42 -7.24 -2.81 -19.02
N ILE A 43 -7.96 -2.54 -17.91
CA ILE A 43 -7.33 -2.39 -16.60
C ILE A 43 -6.76 -3.72 -16.09
N GLU A 44 -7.50 -4.82 -16.24
CA GLU A 44 -7.05 -6.16 -15.86
C GLU A 44 -5.79 -6.61 -16.59
N ASN A 45 -5.59 -6.12 -17.82
CA ASN A 45 -4.45 -6.46 -18.66
C ASN A 45 -3.49 -5.29 -18.93
N ILE A 46 -3.48 -4.27 -18.06
CA ILE A 46 -2.73 -3.02 -18.30
C ILE A 46 -1.24 -3.26 -18.58
N MET A 47 -0.63 -4.28 -17.97
CA MET A 47 0.78 -4.63 -18.15
C MET A 47 1.09 -5.27 -19.52
N ALA A 48 0.07 -5.71 -20.24
CA ALA A 48 0.23 -6.28 -21.57
C ALA A 48 0.27 -5.23 -22.69
N PHE A 49 -0.07 -3.97 -22.39
CA PHE A 49 -0.06 -2.87 -23.36
C PHE A 49 1.34 -2.26 -23.50
N ASP A 50 2.26 -3.06 -23.98
CA ASP A 50 3.61 -2.67 -24.35
C ASP A 50 3.74 -2.32 -25.84
N GLN A 51 4.97 -2.05 -26.29
CA GLN A 51 5.24 -1.76 -27.68
C GLN A 51 4.83 -2.91 -28.61
N GLN A 52 4.95 -4.16 -28.19
CA GLN A 52 4.61 -5.32 -29.00
C GLN A 52 3.11 -5.42 -29.24
N MET A 53 2.31 -5.15 -28.21
CA MET A 53 0.85 -5.11 -28.29
C MET A 53 0.38 -4.06 -29.29
N TRP A 54 0.91 -2.84 -29.21
CA TRP A 54 0.54 -1.77 -30.13
C TRP A 54 0.95 -2.07 -31.57
N LEU A 55 2.14 -2.63 -31.80
CA LEU A 55 2.59 -3.07 -33.11
C LEU A 55 1.72 -4.21 -33.66
N ARG A 56 1.26 -5.14 -32.79
CA ARG A 56 0.39 -6.24 -33.22
C ARG A 56 -0.99 -5.73 -33.62
N MET A 57 -1.58 -4.78 -32.84
CA MET A 57 -2.85 -4.15 -33.22
C MET A 57 -2.73 -3.42 -34.59
N ALA A 58 -1.68 -2.63 -34.78
CA ALA A 58 -1.41 -1.95 -36.05
C ALA A 58 -1.26 -2.92 -37.19
N SER A 59 -0.45 -3.99 -37.05
CA SER A 59 -0.30 -5.04 -38.05
C SER A 59 -1.62 -5.73 -38.37
N ARG A 60 -2.51 -5.89 -37.40
CA ARG A 60 -3.82 -6.50 -37.61
C ARG A 60 -4.72 -5.59 -38.44
N ILE A 61 -4.70 -4.26 -38.20
CA ILE A 61 -5.40 -3.26 -39.03
C ILE A 61 -4.95 -3.34 -40.48
N ASP A 62 -3.64 -3.50 -40.76
CA ASP A 62 -3.09 -3.57 -42.11
C ASP A 62 -3.50 -4.85 -42.86
N ASN A 63 -3.73 -5.95 -42.14
CA ASN A 63 -4.00 -7.28 -42.73
C ASN A 63 -5.49 -7.63 -42.82
N VAL A 64 -6.38 -6.81 -42.27
CA VAL A 64 -7.83 -7.03 -42.36
C VAL A 64 -8.37 -6.56 -43.70
N ASN A 65 -9.33 -7.31 -44.25
CA ASN A 65 -9.84 -7.09 -45.59
C ASN A 65 -11.09 -6.20 -45.67
N THR A 66 -11.76 -5.95 -44.56
CA THR A 66 -13.00 -5.15 -44.50
C THR A 66 -12.75 -3.83 -43.78
N ASP A 67 -13.39 -2.76 -44.26
CA ASP A 67 -13.24 -1.44 -43.63
C ASP A 67 -13.94 -1.40 -42.24
N GLU A 68 -15.03 -2.15 -42.04
CA GLU A 68 -15.71 -2.28 -40.78
C GLU A 68 -14.82 -2.87 -39.68
N GLU A 69 -14.03 -3.91 -39.99
CA GLU A 69 -13.10 -4.50 -39.02
C GLU A 69 -11.92 -3.59 -38.74
N LYS A 70 -11.42 -2.85 -39.73
CA LYS A 70 -10.37 -1.84 -39.54
C LYS A 70 -10.83 -0.74 -38.59
N ASP A 71 -12.03 -0.23 -38.82
CA ASP A 71 -12.62 0.82 -37.99
C ASP A 71 -12.83 0.32 -36.56
N ALA A 72 -13.31 -0.91 -36.40
CA ALA A 72 -13.51 -1.50 -35.06
C ALA A 72 -12.18 -1.64 -34.28
N ILE A 73 -11.12 -2.16 -34.92
CA ILE A 73 -9.81 -2.30 -34.28
C ILE A 73 -9.22 -0.91 -33.94
N THR A 74 -9.37 0.04 -34.87
CA THR A 74 -8.88 1.42 -34.68
C THR A 74 -9.59 2.12 -33.52
N ASP A 75 -10.91 1.96 -33.41
CA ASP A 75 -11.70 2.53 -32.30
C ASP A 75 -11.30 1.89 -30.96
N VAL A 76 -11.19 0.56 -30.90
CA VAL A 76 -10.71 -0.15 -29.69
C VAL A 76 -9.32 0.32 -29.32
N MET A 77 -8.38 0.42 -30.25
CA MET A 77 -7.03 0.89 -30.00
C MET A 77 -7.04 2.31 -29.41
N SER A 78 -7.81 3.22 -30.01
CA SER A 78 -7.95 4.61 -29.53
C SER A 78 -8.56 4.68 -28.14
N LYS A 79 -9.60 3.88 -27.85
CA LYS A 79 -10.24 3.82 -26.53
C LYS A 79 -9.30 3.21 -25.49
N CYS A 80 -8.61 2.13 -25.81
CA CYS A 80 -7.61 1.53 -24.90
C CYS A 80 -6.50 2.53 -24.55
N MET A 81 -5.97 3.29 -25.51
CA MET A 81 -4.98 4.33 -25.23
C MET A 81 -5.50 5.36 -24.22
N LYS A 82 -6.72 5.85 -24.42
CA LYS A 82 -7.34 6.83 -23.50
C LYS A 82 -7.59 6.26 -22.11
N ILE A 83 -8.05 5.00 -22.02
CA ILE A 83 -8.29 4.31 -20.75
C ILE A 83 -6.97 4.15 -19.98
N ILE A 84 -5.91 3.71 -20.65
CA ILE A 84 -4.60 3.51 -20.05
C ILE A 84 -4.01 4.85 -19.59
N GLU A 85 -4.04 5.87 -20.45
CA GLU A 85 -3.56 7.21 -20.12
C GLU A 85 -4.29 7.78 -18.89
N ALA A 86 -5.61 7.70 -18.85
CA ALA A 86 -6.42 8.14 -17.72
C ALA A 86 -6.10 7.35 -16.44
N THR A 87 -5.87 6.03 -16.56
CA THR A 87 -5.53 5.17 -15.43
C THR A 87 -4.16 5.50 -14.86
N LEU A 88 -3.16 5.68 -15.73
CA LEU A 88 -1.79 6.08 -15.32
C LEU A 88 -1.79 7.44 -14.66
N LYS A 89 -2.46 8.43 -15.26
CA LYS A 89 -2.58 9.77 -14.67
C LYS A 89 -3.23 9.73 -13.29
N LYS A 90 -4.30 8.96 -13.12
CA LYS A 90 -4.96 8.79 -11.81
C LYS A 90 -4.04 8.13 -10.79
N ALA A 91 -3.23 7.15 -11.20
CA ALA A 91 -2.24 6.52 -10.34
C ALA A 91 -1.15 7.50 -9.90
N GLU A 92 -0.61 8.31 -10.82
CA GLU A 92 0.37 9.37 -10.54
C GLU A 92 -0.20 10.40 -9.55
N GLU A 93 -1.40 10.94 -9.81
CA GLU A 93 -2.07 11.89 -8.90
C GLU A 93 -2.29 11.29 -7.49
N THR A 94 -2.53 9.98 -7.40
CA THR A 94 -2.69 9.30 -6.11
C THR A 94 -1.36 9.18 -5.37
N ILE A 95 -0.27 8.86 -6.07
CA ILE A 95 1.08 8.77 -5.50
C ILE A 95 1.53 10.15 -5.02
N ASP A 96 1.33 11.19 -5.84
CA ASP A 96 1.70 12.56 -5.49
C ASP A 96 0.94 13.03 -4.24
N ARG A 97 -0.36 12.80 -4.19
CA ARG A 97 -1.19 13.14 -3.02
C ARG A 97 -0.74 12.40 -1.76
N SER A 98 -0.44 11.10 -1.85
CA SER A 98 0.05 10.31 -0.72
C SER A 98 1.40 10.83 -0.22
N SER A 99 2.30 11.19 -1.13
CA SER A 99 3.61 11.77 -0.81
C SER A 99 3.48 13.14 -0.13
N GLU A 100 2.62 14.03 -0.64
CA GLU A 100 2.36 15.34 -0.04
C GLU A 100 1.74 15.23 1.36
N GLN A 101 0.80 14.29 1.55
CA GLN A 101 0.20 14.04 2.85
C GLN A 101 1.22 13.51 3.85
N LEU A 102 2.08 12.57 3.43
CA LEU A 102 3.15 12.04 4.27
C LEU A 102 4.16 13.13 4.64
N GLN A 103 4.54 13.99 3.69
CA GLN A 103 5.41 15.14 3.96
C GLN A 103 4.81 16.08 5.00
N ARG A 104 3.51 16.37 4.96
CA ARG A 104 2.84 17.21 5.98
C ARG A 104 2.92 16.60 7.36
N ILE A 105 2.67 15.28 7.48
CA ILE A 105 2.77 14.57 8.75
C ILE A 105 4.21 14.62 9.30
N ILE A 106 5.21 14.38 8.45
CA ILE A 106 6.62 14.46 8.84
C ILE A 106 6.98 15.90 9.26
N SER A 107 6.57 16.89 8.47
CA SER A 107 6.84 18.30 8.79
C SER A 107 6.21 18.74 10.11
N ALA A 108 5.11 18.13 10.54
CA ALA A 108 4.51 18.37 11.87
C ALA A 108 5.40 17.89 13.01
N ALA A 109 6.35 16.97 12.77
CA ALA A 109 7.33 16.54 13.75
C ALA A 109 8.46 17.57 13.99
N ALA A 110 8.72 18.45 13.01
CA ALA A 110 9.79 19.44 13.09
C ALA A 110 9.50 20.50 14.19
N ASP A 111 10.56 21.03 14.77
CA ASP A 111 10.47 22.23 15.58
C ASP A 111 10.03 23.41 14.72
N GLN A 112 9.02 24.13 15.14
CA GLN A 112 8.41 25.21 14.33
C GLN A 112 9.31 26.43 14.17
N THR A 113 10.35 26.54 15.00
CA THR A 113 11.27 27.70 14.98
C THR A 113 12.52 27.40 14.17
N THR A 114 13.12 26.21 14.40
CA THR A 114 14.39 25.81 13.76
C THR A 114 14.18 25.00 12.50
N MET A 115 12.97 24.44 12.29
CA MET A 115 12.62 23.47 11.24
C MET A 115 13.49 22.20 11.28
N GLU A 116 14.13 21.94 12.43
CA GLU A 116 14.92 20.74 12.68
C GLU A 116 14.09 19.65 13.38
N PHE A 117 14.53 18.43 13.30
CA PHE A 117 13.89 17.30 13.97
C PHE A 117 14.65 16.97 15.27
N ASP A 118 13.96 17.05 16.39
CA ASP A 118 14.46 16.50 17.65
C ASP A 118 14.22 14.99 17.71
N VAL A 119 15.25 14.21 17.94
CA VAL A 119 15.12 12.75 18.14
C VAL A 119 15.77 12.40 19.49
N PRO A 120 14.99 11.82 20.42
CA PRO A 120 13.58 11.42 20.37
C PRO A 120 12.62 12.62 20.26
N LEU A 121 11.45 12.37 19.62
CA LEU A 121 10.45 13.41 19.40
C LEU A 121 9.88 13.94 20.70
N LYS A 122 9.76 15.26 20.82
CA LYS A 122 9.12 15.92 21.96
C LYS A 122 7.60 15.67 21.97
N ALA A 123 6.99 15.75 23.14
CA ALA A 123 5.56 15.48 23.32
C ALA A 123 4.64 16.38 22.48
N ASP A 124 5.01 17.64 22.26
CA ASP A 124 4.27 18.56 21.40
C ASP A 124 4.39 18.21 19.91
N ALA A 125 5.56 17.76 19.45
CA ALA A 125 5.77 17.24 18.10
C ALA A 125 4.92 15.99 17.83
N LEU A 126 4.90 15.05 18.79
CA LEU A 126 4.04 13.86 18.71
C LEU A 126 2.56 14.22 18.62
N LYS A 127 2.08 15.19 19.41
CA LYS A 127 0.68 15.66 19.34
C LYS A 127 0.34 16.29 17.98
N ARG A 128 1.27 17.06 17.39
CA ARG A 128 1.06 17.64 16.07
C ARG A 128 1.00 16.53 15.00
N MET A 129 1.92 15.57 15.03
CA MET A 129 1.90 14.42 14.11
C MET A 129 0.60 13.62 14.26
N GLU A 130 0.18 13.33 15.48
CA GLU A 130 -1.07 12.60 15.77
C GLU A 130 -2.29 13.34 15.20
N ALA A 131 -2.34 14.67 15.35
CA ALA A 131 -3.40 15.49 14.77
C ALA A 131 -3.44 15.39 13.25
N GLU A 132 -2.29 15.47 12.58
CA GLU A 132 -2.21 15.30 11.12
C GLU A 132 -2.64 13.88 10.69
N VAL A 133 -2.19 12.84 11.38
CA VAL A 133 -2.60 11.45 11.11
C VAL A 133 -4.11 11.26 11.29
N LYS A 134 -4.72 11.89 12.30
CA LYS A 134 -6.18 11.83 12.51
C LYS A 134 -6.98 12.54 11.42
N ASN A 135 -6.42 13.59 10.85
CA ASN A 135 -7.09 14.43 9.85
C ASN A 135 -6.88 13.95 8.40
N CYS A 136 -6.06 12.93 8.16
CA CYS A 136 -5.81 12.42 6.83
C CYS A 136 -6.35 10.98 6.65
N THR A 137 -6.62 10.62 5.39
CA THR A 137 -6.88 9.24 5.00
C THR A 137 -5.54 8.60 4.68
N VAL A 138 -5.12 7.64 5.52
CA VAL A 138 -3.92 6.85 5.26
C VAL A 138 -4.34 5.62 4.45
N ASP A 139 -3.91 5.56 3.21
CA ASP A 139 -4.18 4.46 2.28
C ASP A 139 -2.94 3.58 2.06
N GLU A 140 -3.10 2.48 1.33
CA GLU A 140 -2.01 1.55 0.98
C GLU A 140 -0.86 2.26 0.24
N GLY A 141 -1.16 3.24 -0.61
CA GLY A 141 -0.17 4.03 -1.34
C GLY A 141 0.72 4.82 -0.39
N MET A 142 0.13 5.48 0.61
CA MET A 142 0.87 6.23 1.63
C MET A 142 1.74 5.31 2.50
N LEU A 143 1.22 4.15 2.91
CA LEU A 143 1.99 3.17 3.69
C LEU A 143 3.16 2.62 2.88
N ASN A 144 2.94 2.28 1.60
CA ASN A 144 4.01 1.86 0.70
C ASN A 144 5.08 2.95 0.57
N THR A 145 4.68 4.21 0.38
CA THR A 145 5.59 5.35 0.30
C THR A 145 6.41 5.50 1.58
N ALA A 146 5.78 5.37 2.75
CA ALA A 146 6.47 5.43 4.04
C ALA A 146 7.54 4.33 4.15
N TYR A 147 7.22 3.09 3.79
CA TYR A 147 8.21 1.99 3.79
C TYR A 147 9.33 2.21 2.78
N ALA A 148 9.04 2.76 1.60
CA ALA A 148 10.06 3.11 0.61
C ALA A 148 11.01 4.18 1.15
N TRP A 149 10.47 5.19 1.83
CA TRP A 149 11.26 6.26 2.44
C TRP A 149 12.07 5.77 3.65
N ILE A 150 11.52 4.85 4.47
CA ILE A 150 12.30 4.20 5.55
C ILE A 150 13.52 3.49 4.96
N ARG A 151 13.34 2.65 3.94
CA ARG A 151 14.47 1.96 3.30
C ARG A 151 15.50 2.93 2.76
N LYS A 152 15.05 3.98 2.06
CA LYS A 152 15.96 4.98 1.51
C LYS A 152 16.70 5.76 2.59
N SER A 153 16.02 6.14 3.66
CA SER A 153 16.63 6.83 4.80
C SER A 153 17.64 5.96 5.54
N ASP A 154 17.37 4.66 5.66
CA ASP A 154 18.29 3.69 6.27
C ASP A 154 19.55 3.50 5.41
N GLU A 155 19.42 3.37 4.09
CA GLU A 155 20.52 3.33 3.13
C GLU A 155 21.39 4.60 3.22
N ASP A 156 20.75 5.76 3.36
CA ASP A 156 21.42 7.07 3.46
C ASP A 156 21.89 7.39 4.90
N LYS A 157 21.68 6.48 5.88
CA LYS A 157 22.04 6.61 7.30
C LYS A 157 21.42 7.84 7.97
N LEU A 158 20.17 8.11 7.63
CA LEU A 158 19.34 9.19 8.18
C LEU A 158 18.46 8.65 9.33
N ASP A 159 19.07 8.20 10.43
CA ASP A 159 18.41 7.52 11.55
C ASP A 159 17.22 8.34 12.12
N GLY A 160 17.38 9.66 12.17
CA GLY A 160 16.31 10.57 12.61
C GLY A 160 15.06 10.48 11.73
N MET A 161 15.22 10.41 10.41
CA MET A 161 14.10 10.26 9.48
C MET A 161 13.46 8.88 9.60
N VAL A 162 14.26 7.83 9.74
CA VAL A 162 13.75 6.46 10.00
C VAL A 162 12.88 6.46 11.25
N HIS A 163 13.34 7.08 12.34
CA HIS A 163 12.58 7.17 13.59
C HIS A 163 11.24 7.91 13.42
N ILE A 164 11.22 9.03 12.70
CA ILE A 164 9.99 9.81 12.45
C ILE A 164 8.98 9.00 11.62
N LEU A 165 9.46 8.33 10.56
CA LEU A 165 8.62 7.51 9.71
C LEU A 165 8.06 6.28 10.46
N GLN A 166 8.86 5.64 11.30
CA GLN A 166 8.40 4.56 12.18
C GLN A 166 7.33 5.08 13.17
N LYS A 167 7.52 6.28 13.72
CA LYS A 167 6.52 6.91 14.59
C LYS A 167 5.21 7.21 13.86
N PHE A 168 5.26 7.63 12.60
CA PHE A 168 4.07 7.75 11.75
C PHE A 168 3.31 6.42 11.64
N LEU A 169 4.03 5.32 11.35
CA LEU A 169 3.41 3.99 11.24
C LEU A 169 2.80 3.53 12.58
N GLN A 170 3.46 3.82 13.71
CA GLN A 170 2.91 3.55 15.05
C GLN A 170 1.62 4.32 15.31
N LEU A 171 1.58 5.62 15.01
CA LEU A 171 0.40 6.47 15.18
C LEU A 171 -0.76 6.00 14.29
N TYR A 172 -0.47 5.59 13.06
CA TYR A 172 -1.46 4.99 12.18
C TYR A 172 -2.02 3.69 12.76
N ALA A 173 -1.16 2.75 13.18
CA ALA A 173 -1.60 1.49 13.77
C ALA A 173 -2.43 1.70 15.03
N ALA A 174 -1.98 2.59 15.92
CA ALA A 174 -2.68 2.96 17.13
C ALA A 174 -4.10 3.48 16.84
N ARG A 175 -4.25 4.35 15.82
CA ARG A 175 -5.55 4.88 15.39
C ARG A 175 -6.48 3.78 14.88
N GLU A 176 -5.99 2.91 14.01
CA GLU A 176 -6.81 1.85 13.39
C GLU A 176 -7.21 0.76 14.38
N LEU A 177 -6.32 0.43 15.32
CA LEU A 177 -6.52 -0.62 16.31
C LEU A 177 -7.36 -0.18 17.50
N ASN A 178 -7.35 1.11 17.86
CA ASN A 178 -8.08 1.62 19.00
C ASN A 178 -9.59 1.69 18.72
N LYS A 179 -10.36 0.89 19.45
CA LYS A 179 -11.84 0.83 19.34
C LYS A 179 -12.56 1.55 20.47
N ASN A 180 -11.83 2.08 21.45
CA ASN A 180 -12.36 2.72 22.67
C ASN A 180 -13.38 1.84 23.44
N LYS A 181 -13.16 0.52 23.48
CA LYS A 181 -14.12 -0.44 24.06
C LYS A 181 -13.54 -1.32 25.15
N ALA A 182 -12.21 -1.40 25.24
CA ALA A 182 -11.54 -2.38 26.08
C ALA A 182 -10.29 -1.77 26.74
N PRO A 183 -9.80 -2.34 27.87
CA PRO A 183 -8.61 -1.84 28.56
C PRO A 183 -7.35 -1.77 27.68
N LEU A 184 -7.19 -2.71 26.74
CA LEU A 184 -6.11 -2.67 25.72
C LEU A 184 -6.14 -1.35 24.93
N ASP A 185 -7.32 -0.81 24.64
CA ASP A 185 -7.46 0.43 23.87
C ASP A 185 -6.88 1.66 24.59
N GLU A 186 -6.77 1.63 25.92
CA GLU A 186 -6.08 2.67 26.67
C GLU A 186 -4.59 2.68 26.37
N LEU A 187 -3.97 1.50 26.26
CA LEU A 187 -2.57 1.37 25.86
C LEU A 187 -2.38 1.81 24.41
N LEU A 188 -3.25 1.35 23.50
CA LEU A 188 -3.21 1.72 22.09
C LEU A 188 -3.47 3.21 21.86
N GLY A 189 -4.14 3.89 22.79
CA GLY A 189 -4.36 5.34 22.76
C GLY A 189 -3.14 6.18 23.14
N CYS A 190 -2.06 5.57 23.65
CA CYS A 190 -0.83 6.27 23.99
C CYS A 190 0.00 6.59 22.75
N SER A 191 0.12 7.87 22.42
CA SER A 191 0.97 8.33 21.30
C SER A 191 2.45 8.07 21.53
N ASN A 192 2.88 8.00 22.80
CA ASN A 192 4.25 7.68 23.19
C ASN A 192 4.32 6.30 23.86
N THR A 193 5.05 5.39 23.23
CA THR A 193 5.26 4.03 23.75
C THR A 193 6.07 3.99 25.04
N ASP A 194 6.80 5.05 25.38
CA ASP A 194 7.53 5.18 26.64
C ASP A 194 6.59 5.32 27.85
N ASP A 195 5.33 5.72 27.63
CA ASP A 195 4.31 5.83 28.66
C ASP A 195 3.61 4.49 28.96
N TRP A 196 3.83 3.46 28.15
CA TRP A 196 3.20 2.14 28.31
C TRP A 196 3.41 1.51 29.68
N PRO A 197 4.59 1.56 30.33
CA PRO A 197 4.76 1.01 31.67
C PRO A 197 3.80 1.60 32.69
N VAL A 198 3.50 2.90 32.58
CA VAL A 198 2.55 3.59 33.46
C VAL A 198 1.13 3.09 33.22
N VAL A 199 0.76 2.89 31.95
CA VAL A 199 -0.56 2.35 31.59
C VAL A 199 -0.70 0.89 32.03
N PHE A 200 0.30 0.05 31.84
CA PHE A 200 0.31 -1.32 32.35
C PHE A 200 0.11 -1.36 33.87
N GLN A 201 0.85 -0.52 34.62
CA GLN A 201 0.72 -0.46 36.06
C GLN A 201 -0.71 -0.07 36.49
N LYS A 202 -1.32 0.90 35.82
CA LYS A 202 -2.70 1.30 36.05
C LYS A 202 -3.66 0.15 35.82
N LEU A 203 -3.57 -0.51 34.66
CA LEU A 203 -4.43 -1.64 34.28
C LEU A 203 -4.33 -2.80 35.27
N VAL A 204 -3.12 -3.12 35.74
CA VAL A 204 -2.91 -4.15 36.77
C VAL A 204 -3.57 -3.76 38.10
N ASN A 205 -3.43 -2.50 38.51
CA ASN A 205 -4.06 -2.01 39.75
C ASN A 205 -5.60 -2.02 39.68
N GLU A 206 -6.16 -1.91 38.45
CA GLU A 206 -7.61 -2.03 38.20
C GLU A 206 -8.07 -3.49 38.08
N GLY A 207 -7.17 -4.46 38.28
CA GLY A 207 -7.45 -5.89 38.25
C GLY A 207 -7.38 -6.53 36.86
N TYR A 208 -6.86 -5.80 35.85
CA TYR A 208 -6.67 -6.32 34.50
C TYR A 208 -5.31 -6.98 34.37
N GLY A 209 -5.26 -8.29 34.70
CA GLY A 209 -4.03 -9.05 34.74
C GLY A 209 -3.60 -9.63 33.38
N GLU A 210 -2.42 -10.28 33.37
CA GLU A 210 -1.75 -10.84 32.18
C GLU A 210 -2.68 -11.71 31.31
N VAL A 211 -3.46 -12.62 31.92
CA VAL A 211 -4.33 -13.55 31.17
C VAL A 211 -5.40 -12.81 30.37
N ALA A 212 -6.05 -11.83 30.98
CA ALA A 212 -7.09 -11.03 30.33
C ALA A 212 -6.48 -10.17 29.21
N PHE A 213 -5.35 -9.56 29.49
CA PHE A 213 -4.61 -8.74 28.52
C PHE A 213 -4.19 -9.58 27.29
N THR A 214 -3.53 -10.73 27.51
CA THR A 214 -3.08 -11.62 26.45
C THR A 214 -4.23 -12.11 25.58
N LYS A 215 -5.35 -12.48 26.20
CA LYS A 215 -6.55 -12.91 25.48
C LYS A 215 -7.10 -11.84 24.54
N GLU A 216 -7.19 -10.62 25.06
CA GLU A 216 -7.69 -9.49 24.26
C GLU A 216 -6.73 -9.12 23.12
N LEU A 217 -5.43 -9.13 23.40
CA LEU A 217 -4.39 -8.88 22.40
C LEU A 217 -4.46 -9.94 21.26
N GLN A 218 -4.61 -11.22 21.61
CA GLN A 218 -4.77 -12.29 20.62
C GLN A 218 -6.01 -12.08 19.75
N GLN A 219 -7.15 -11.73 20.35
CA GLN A 219 -8.36 -11.41 19.59
C GLN A 219 -8.13 -10.25 18.61
N ARG A 220 -7.40 -9.22 19.03
CA ARG A 220 -7.08 -8.09 18.16
C ARG A 220 -6.15 -8.50 17.01
N MET A 221 -5.17 -9.37 17.28
CA MET A 221 -4.28 -9.94 16.24
C MET A 221 -5.07 -10.77 15.22
N GLU A 222 -6.00 -11.62 15.68
CA GLU A 222 -6.87 -12.40 14.80
C GLU A 222 -7.75 -11.52 13.92
N GLU A 223 -8.33 -10.44 14.47
CA GLU A 223 -9.12 -9.47 13.72
C GLU A 223 -8.30 -8.80 12.60
N VAL A 224 -7.04 -8.45 12.86
CA VAL A 224 -6.15 -7.88 11.84
C VAL A 224 -5.85 -8.90 10.73
N VAL A 225 -5.55 -10.15 11.11
CA VAL A 225 -5.20 -11.20 10.13
C VAL A 225 -6.39 -11.57 9.26
N LEU A 226 -7.59 -11.66 9.84
CA LEU A 226 -8.80 -12.09 9.14
C LEU A 226 -9.55 -10.94 8.45
N GLY A 227 -9.44 -9.72 8.98
CA GLY A 227 -10.21 -8.56 8.53
C GLY A 227 -9.53 -7.72 7.44
N LEU A 228 -8.22 -7.82 7.29
CA LEU A 228 -7.46 -7.05 6.30
C LEU A 228 -7.00 -7.93 5.13
N THR A 229 -6.78 -7.29 3.99
CA THR A 229 -6.26 -7.99 2.80
C THR A 229 -4.89 -8.59 3.11
N ASN A 230 -4.74 -9.89 2.85
CA ASN A 230 -3.51 -10.60 3.11
C ASN A 230 -2.33 -10.01 2.33
N GLY A 231 -1.25 -9.70 3.03
CA GLY A 231 -0.05 -9.09 2.46
C GLY A 231 -0.15 -7.58 2.20
N SER A 232 -1.24 -6.92 2.60
CA SER A 232 -1.34 -5.46 2.54
C SER A 232 -0.40 -4.77 3.53
N TYR A 233 -0.01 -3.54 3.23
CA TYR A 233 0.78 -2.72 4.16
C TYR A 233 0.01 -2.40 5.44
N ALA A 234 -1.31 -2.18 5.35
CA ALA A 234 -2.17 -1.97 6.51
C ALA A 234 -2.13 -3.18 7.47
N GLN A 235 -2.26 -4.40 6.94
CA GLN A 235 -2.15 -5.62 7.74
C GLN A 235 -0.77 -5.73 8.39
N ARG A 236 0.28 -5.50 7.63
CA ARG A 236 1.66 -5.57 8.11
C ARG A 236 1.93 -4.60 9.25
N VAL A 237 1.61 -3.31 9.08
CA VAL A 237 1.85 -2.27 10.09
C VAL A 237 1.11 -2.58 11.39
N GLN A 238 -0.18 -2.95 11.29
CA GLN A 238 -0.99 -3.25 12.47
C GLN A 238 -0.50 -4.52 13.18
N ALA A 239 -0.10 -5.55 12.44
CA ALA A 239 0.45 -6.77 13.02
C ALA A 239 1.82 -6.54 13.70
N GLU A 240 2.71 -5.76 13.07
CA GLU A 240 4.02 -5.38 13.64
C GLU A 240 3.82 -4.57 14.94
N TYR A 241 2.87 -3.64 14.96
CA TYR A 241 2.56 -2.86 16.16
C TYR A 241 2.00 -3.72 17.31
N LEU A 242 1.04 -4.62 17.02
CA LEU A 242 0.50 -5.53 18.04
C LEU A 242 1.56 -6.52 18.56
N LYS A 243 2.52 -6.91 17.72
CA LYS A 243 3.65 -7.71 18.14
C LYS A 243 4.58 -6.96 19.10
N GLU A 244 4.83 -5.68 18.86
CA GLU A 244 5.57 -4.81 19.80
C GLU A 244 4.83 -4.71 21.13
N VAL A 245 3.50 -4.54 21.11
CA VAL A 245 2.66 -4.55 22.33
C VAL A 245 2.80 -5.88 23.07
N GLU A 246 2.77 -7.02 22.36
CA GLU A 246 2.93 -8.34 22.96
C GLU A 246 4.30 -8.51 23.62
N GLU A 247 5.37 -8.14 22.94
CA GLU A 247 6.73 -8.25 23.45
C GLU A 247 6.91 -7.41 24.75
N ARG A 248 6.50 -6.15 24.71
CA ARG A 248 6.62 -5.25 25.88
C ARG A 248 5.70 -5.64 27.04
N SER A 249 4.48 -6.11 26.75
CA SER A 249 3.59 -6.62 27.81
C SER A 249 4.17 -7.84 28.50
N ARG A 250 4.75 -8.76 27.72
CA ARG A 250 5.40 -9.97 28.26
C ARG A 250 6.61 -9.61 29.15
N GLU A 251 7.38 -8.59 28.77
CA GLU A 251 8.49 -8.11 29.58
C GLU A 251 7.99 -7.47 30.87
N TYR A 252 6.93 -6.67 30.82
CA TYR A 252 6.33 -6.04 31.99
C TYR A 252 5.80 -7.08 32.98
N PHE A 253 4.97 -8.03 32.52
CA PHE A 253 4.37 -9.02 33.39
C PHE A 253 5.37 -10.04 33.99
N LYS A 254 6.57 -10.18 33.44
CA LYS A 254 7.65 -10.97 34.06
C LYS A 254 8.30 -10.28 35.26
N GLN A 255 8.15 -8.97 35.38
CA GLN A 255 8.79 -8.16 36.41
C GLN A 255 7.86 -7.90 37.62
N VAL A 256 6.57 -8.11 37.46
CA VAL A 256 5.52 -7.90 38.47
C VAL A 256 5.04 -9.24 39.02
#